data_9f38fdaf512bc71c7d97a4c5e6b7f9c6
#
_entry.id   9f38fdaf512bc71c7d97a4c5e6b7f9c6
#
_cell.length_a   1.000
_cell.length_b   1.000
_cell.length_c   1.000
_cell.angle_alpha   90.00
_cell.angle_beta   90.00
_cell.angle_gamma   90.00
#
_symmetry.space_group_name_H-M   'P 1'
#
loop_
_entity.id
_entity.type
_entity.pdbx_description
1 polymer ?
#
loop_
_entity_poly.entity_id
_entity_poly.type
_entity_poly.pdbx_seq_one_letter_code
_entity_poly.pdbx_strand_id
1 'polypeptide(L)'
;MIEALVDLPTHLRKRLASALESGLLTPPYSTTSLQSVLGVRDGDEGLLEALRELEQMGIFGLPAAAWIRTVEEATSRTPQPDLVWSGPEVPGLHARDTRRVYEELLGSAERSVWVSTYAFFDGPKAFEVLARRMDATPGLRVTLLLNIQRKRGDTTAAEQLVRKFADRFWGTDWPGSSGPTVYYDPRSLELDGPAGVLHAKAVVADDEAVFVTSANLTEAALDRNIEVGLLVRDRALAATVSSHFRGLSSSLSSASSCL
;
A
#
# COMPACT_ATOMS: atom_id res chain seq x y z
N MET A 1 20.70 5.73 -21.29
CA MET A 1 21.47 4.55 -20.79
C MET A 1 20.69 3.69 -19.80
N ILE A 2 20.46 4.13 -18.54
CA ILE A 2 19.85 3.30 -17.48
C ILE A 2 18.40 2.89 -17.82
N GLU A 3 17.59 3.77 -18.37
CA GLU A 3 16.18 3.53 -18.68
C GLU A 3 15.98 2.29 -19.57
N ALA A 4 16.72 2.18 -20.66
CA ALA A 4 16.62 1.02 -21.57
C ALA A 4 16.95 -0.32 -20.89
N LEU A 5 17.78 -0.34 -19.85
CA LEU A 5 18.08 -1.51 -19.06
C LEU A 5 17.05 -1.78 -17.96
N VAL A 6 16.49 -0.72 -17.38
CA VAL A 6 15.41 -0.82 -16.37
C VAL A 6 14.13 -1.37 -17.02
N ASP A 7 13.79 -0.88 -18.21
CA ASP A 7 12.58 -1.28 -18.95
C ASP A 7 12.69 -2.68 -19.58
N LEU A 8 13.92 -3.19 -19.71
CA LEU A 8 14.13 -4.55 -20.26
C LEU A 8 13.55 -5.60 -19.29
N PRO A 9 12.72 -6.55 -19.77
CA PRO A 9 12.21 -7.63 -18.93
C PRO A 9 13.32 -8.40 -18.20
N THR A 10 13.06 -8.79 -16.95
CA THR A 10 14.04 -9.46 -16.06
C THR A 10 14.74 -10.65 -16.72
N HIS A 11 13.99 -11.49 -17.45
CA HIS A 11 14.58 -12.65 -18.12
C HIS A 11 15.55 -12.27 -19.25
N LEU A 12 15.31 -11.14 -19.92
CA LEU A 12 16.20 -10.61 -20.95
C LEU A 12 17.43 -9.94 -20.33
N ARG A 13 17.29 -9.22 -19.21
CA ARG A 13 18.44 -8.71 -18.46
C ARG A 13 19.38 -9.82 -18.00
N LYS A 14 18.82 -10.92 -17.46
CA LYS A 14 19.61 -12.11 -17.07
C LYS A 14 20.34 -12.71 -18.25
N ARG A 15 19.67 -12.84 -19.38
CA ARG A 15 20.24 -13.38 -20.61
C ARG A 15 21.36 -12.49 -21.17
N LEU A 16 21.14 -11.16 -21.16
CA LEU A 16 22.14 -10.18 -21.57
C LEU A 16 23.39 -10.24 -20.69
N ALA A 17 23.21 -10.21 -19.36
CA ALA A 17 24.31 -10.32 -18.41
C ALA A 17 25.11 -11.62 -18.63
N SER A 18 24.43 -12.77 -18.79
CA SER A 18 25.10 -14.05 -19.02
C SER A 18 25.85 -14.11 -20.35
N ALA A 19 25.35 -13.44 -21.39
CA ALA A 19 26.03 -13.39 -22.69
C ALA A 19 27.29 -12.51 -22.66
N LEU A 20 27.26 -11.41 -21.93
CA LEU A 20 28.44 -10.57 -21.68
C LEU A 20 29.49 -11.31 -20.84
N GLU A 21 29.04 -12.00 -19.81
CA GLU A 21 29.90 -12.77 -18.89
C GLU A 21 30.61 -13.93 -19.60
N SER A 22 29.88 -14.65 -20.46
CA SER A 22 30.42 -15.79 -21.23
C SER A 22 31.22 -15.40 -22.47
N GLY A 23 31.23 -14.12 -22.85
CA GLY A 23 31.87 -13.65 -24.07
C GLY A 23 31.07 -13.95 -25.35
N LEU A 24 29.81 -14.39 -25.23
CA LEU A 24 28.93 -14.56 -26.41
C LEU A 24 28.51 -13.20 -27.00
N LEU A 25 28.54 -12.14 -26.20
CA LEU A 25 28.32 -10.78 -26.64
C LEU A 25 29.54 -9.94 -26.26
N THR A 26 30.27 -9.49 -27.28
CA THR A 26 31.50 -8.69 -27.15
C THR A 26 31.45 -7.46 -28.05
N PRO A 27 32.18 -6.38 -27.72
CA PRO A 27 32.34 -5.27 -28.60
C PRO A 27 33.01 -5.66 -29.95
N PRO A 28 32.72 -4.94 -31.05
CA PRO A 28 31.73 -3.87 -31.14
C PRO A 28 30.30 -4.41 -31.17
N TYR A 29 29.42 -3.78 -30.39
CA TYR A 29 28.03 -4.21 -30.30
C TYR A 29 27.23 -3.80 -31.55
N SER A 30 26.43 -4.72 -32.07
CA SER A 30 25.55 -4.53 -33.23
C SER A 30 24.12 -5.03 -32.94
N THR A 31 23.16 -4.50 -33.70
CA THR A 31 21.77 -4.98 -33.62
C THR A 31 21.68 -6.49 -33.83
N THR A 32 22.42 -7.02 -34.81
CA THR A 32 22.44 -8.47 -35.13
C THR A 32 22.98 -9.30 -33.99
N SER A 33 24.09 -8.90 -33.35
CA SER A 33 24.66 -9.62 -32.21
C SER A 33 23.71 -9.59 -30.98
N LEU A 34 23.05 -8.44 -30.74
CA LEU A 34 22.10 -8.29 -29.69
C LEU A 34 20.84 -9.15 -29.90
N GLN A 35 20.29 -9.13 -31.12
CA GLN A 35 19.14 -9.94 -31.49
C GLN A 35 19.42 -11.46 -31.36
N SER A 36 20.61 -11.90 -31.79
CA SER A 36 20.99 -13.31 -31.67
C SER A 36 21.03 -13.78 -30.21
N VAL A 37 21.47 -12.90 -29.31
CA VAL A 37 21.56 -13.18 -27.88
C VAL A 37 20.19 -13.10 -27.22
N LEU A 38 19.40 -12.07 -27.47
CA LEU A 38 18.13 -11.86 -26.76
C LEU A 38 16.96 -12.64 -27.37
N GLY A 39 17.05 -13.03 -28.66
CA GLY A 39 15.98 -13.75 -29.35
C GLY A 39 14.77 -12.88 -29.70
N VAL A 40 14.92 -11.55 -29.65
CA VAL A 40 13.89 -10.59 -30.06
C VAL A 40 14.13 -10.09 -31.46
N ARG A 41 13.05 -9.87 -32.25
CA ARG A 41 13.18 -9.49 -33.68
C ARG A 41 13.39 -8.00 -33.89
N ASP A 42 12.82 -7.17 -33.00
CA ASP A 42 13.03 -5.72 -33.01
C ASP A 42 14.10 -5.39 -31.98
N GLY A 43 15.31 -5.08 -32.46
CA GLY A 43 16.41 -4.66 -31.62
C GLY A 43 16.07 -3.30 -30.98
N ASP A 44 16.11 -3.25 -29.66
CA ASP A 44 15.93 -2.04 -28.89
C ASP A 44 17.14 -1.13 -29.14
N GLU A 45 16.98 -0.08 -29.98
CA GLU A 45 18.03 0.89 -30.27
C GLU A 45 18.60 1.53 -29.01
N GLY A 46 17.73 1.79 -28.02
CA GLY A 46 18.14 2.34 -26.74
C GLY A 46 19.04 1.41 -25.94
N LEU A 47 18.83 0.09 -26.04
CA LEU A 47 19.68 -0.89 -25.39
C LEU A 47 21.04 -1.01 -26.07
N LEU A 48 21.07 -0.95 -27.41
CA LEU A 48 22.32 -0.94 -28.18
C LEU A 48 23.14 0.31 -27.87
N GLU A 49 22.49 1.47 -27.80
CA GLU A 49 23.14 2.72 -27.41
C GLU A 49 23.71 2.65 -25.98
N ALA A 50 22.93 2.12 -25.04
CA ALA A 50 23.38 1.90 -23.66
C ALA A 50 24.64 1.01 -23.59
N LEU A 51 24.71 -0.06 -24.36
CA LEU A 51 25.88 -0.94 -24.41
C LEU A 51 27.09 -0.25 -25.04
N ARG A 52 26.88 0.58 -26.08
CA ARG A 52 27.97 1.38 -26.70
C ARG A 52 28.50 2.47 -25.75
N GLU A 53 27.63 3.08 -24.98
CA GLU A 53 28.06 4.05 -23.96
C GLU A 53 28.91 3.37 -22.87
N LEU A 54 28.52 2.16 -22.42
CA LEU A 54 29.33 1.36 -21.51
C LEU A 54 30.70 1.01 -22.12
N GLU A 55 30.72 0.62 -23.40
CA GLU A 55 31.94 0.33 -24.14
C GLU A 55 32.88 1.55 -24.19
N GLN A 56 32.34 2.75 -24.48
CA GLN A 56 33.09 3.99 -24.49
C GLN A 56 33.71 4.33 -23.13
N MET A 57 33.05 3.93 -22.04
CA MET A 57 33.57 4.05 -20.66
C MET A 57 34.57 2.94 -20.29
N GLY A 58 34.86 2.01 -21.20
CA GLY A 58 35.73 0.87 -20.92
C GLY A 58 35.03 -0.25 -20.13
N ILE A 59 33.71 -0.23 -20.03
CA ILE A 59 32.91 -1.19 -19.28
C ILE A 59 32.32 -2.23 -20.26
N PHE A 60 32.94 -3.41 -20.38
CA PHE A 60 32.48 -4.50 -21.23
C PHE A 60 32.78 -5.86 -20.59
N GLY A 61 32.21 -6.94 -21.11
CA GLY A 61 32.40 -8.28 -20.56
C GLY A 61 31.91 -8.44 -19.13
N LEU A 62 32.74 -8.98 -18.24
CA LEU A 62 32.40 -9.22 -16.84
C LEU A 62 31.98 -7.93 -16.08
N PRO A 63 32.68 -6.79 -16.20
CA PRO A 63 32.23 -5.54 -15.58
C PRO A 63 30.84 -5.08 -16.03
N ALA A 64 30.54 -5.17 -17.33
CA ALA A 64 29.23 -4.82 -17.87
C ALA A 64 28.14 -5.79 -17.37
N ALA A 65 28.42 -7.09 -17.33
CA ALA A 65 27.54 -8.08 -16.76
C ALA A 65 27.24 -7.82 -15.27
N ALA A 66 28.26 -7.52 -14.48
CA ALA A 66 28.10 -7.19 -13.06
C ALA A 66 27.24 -5.93 -12.86
N TRP A 67 27.43 -4.93 -13.70
CA TRP A 67 26.63 -3.71 -13.66
C TRP A 67 25.15 -3.97 -13.99
N ILE A 68 24.86 -4.76 -15.04
CA ILE A 68 23.50 -5.17 -15.41
C ILE A 68 22.84 -5.99 -14.31
N ARG A 69 23.57 -6.88 -13.64
CA ARG A 69 23.06 -7.65 -12.49
C ARG A 69 22.73 -6.73 -11.31
N THR A 70 23.51 -5.68 -11.09
CA THR A 70 23.22 -4.67 -10.05
C THR A 70 21.92 -3.92 -10.35
N VAL A 71 21.71 -3.53 -11.62
CA VAL A 71 20.46 -2.90 -12.06
C VAL A 71 19.28 -3.87 -11.88
N GLU A 72 19.46 -5.14 -12.25
CA GLU A 72 18.45 -6.19 -12.05
C GLU A 72 18.10 -6.35 -10.57
N GLU A 73 19.10 -6.45 -9.71
CA GLU A 73 18.88 -6.60 -8.27
C GLU A 73 18.17 -5.38 -7.68
N ALA A 74 18.57 -4.18 -8.08
CA ALA A 74 17.93 -2.94 -7.66
C ALA A 74 16.46 -2.86 -8.11
N THR A 75 16.18 -3.20 -9.38
CA THR A 75 14.80 -3.19 -9.92
C THR A 75 13.93 -4.30 -9.34
N SER A 76 14.50 -5.47 -9.07
CA SER A 76 13.78 -6.61 -8.46
C SER A 76 13.44 -6.35 -6.98
N ARG A 77 14.18 -5.49 -6.30
CA ARG A 77 13.93 -5.08 -4.92
C ARG A 77 12.91 -3.96 -4.81
N THR A 78 12.57 -3.28 -5.91
CA THR A 78 11.54 -2.24 -5.90
C THR A 78 10.17 -2.91 -5.74
N PRO A 79 9.46 -2.70 -4.62
CA PRO A 79 8.15 -3.29 -4.41
C PRO A 79 7.17 -2.81 -5.48
N GLN A 80 6.57 -3.74 -6.19
CA GLN A 80 5.50 -3.42 -7.14
C GLN A 80 4.18 -3.36 -6.39
N PRO A 81 3.38 -2.30 -6.55
CA PRO A 81 2.05 -2.25 -5.97
C PRO A 81 1.13 -3.31 -6.58
N ASP A 82 0.39 -4.03 -5.74
CA ASP A 82 -0.73 -4.85 -6.20
C ASP A 82 -1.95 -3.93 -6.44
N LEU A 83 -2.54 -4.01 -7.63
CA LEU A 83 -3.85 -3.40 -7.87
C LEU A 83 -4.92 -4.16 -7.06
N VAL A 84 -5.73 -3.41 -6.33
CA VAL A 84 -6.85 -3.94 -5.54
C VAL A 84 -8.15 -3.33 -6.02
N TRP A 85 -9.20 -4.16 -6.16
CA TRP A 85 -10.43 -3.77 -6.80
C TRP A 85 -11.64 -4.37 -6.10
N SER A 86 -12.71 -3.62 -6.02
CA SER A 86 -14.07 -4.12 -5.81
C SER A 86 -14.97 -3.70 -6.96
N GLY A 87 -15.99 -4.50 -7.24
CA GLY A 87 -16.93 -4.27 -8.32
C GLY A 87 -16.84 -5.31 -9.42
N PRO A 88 -17.43 -5.03 -10.59
CA PRO A 88 -17.46 -5.99 -11.70
C PRO A 88 -16.06 -6.43 -12.13
N GLU A 89 -15.91 -7.71 -12.42
CA GLU A 89 -14.67 -8.24 -13.01
C GLU A 89 -14.46 -7.69 -14.43
N VAL A 90 -13.22 -7.35 -14.75
CA VAL A 90 -12.81 -6.93 -16.10
C VAL A 90 -12.03 -8.07 -16.74
N PRO A 91 -12.57 -8.73 -17.80
CA PRO A 91 -11.90 -9.85 -18.44
C PRO A 91 -10.48 -9.52 -18.90
N GLY A 92 -9.54 -10.41 -18.60
CA GLY A 92 -8.12 -10.27 -18.96
C GLY A 92 -7.29 -9.32 -18.10
N LEU A 93 -7.90 -8.67 -17.11
CA LEU A 93 -7.18 -7.88 -16.13
C LEU A 93 -7.22 -8.56 -14.76
N HIS A 94 -6.08 -8.53 -14.07
CA HIS A 94 -5.95 -9.13 -12.75
C HIS A 94 -5.81 -8.05 -11.68
N ALA A 95 -6.70 -8.11 -10.69
CA ALA A 95 -6.62 -7.31 -9.48
C ALA A 95 -6.92 -8.21 -8.28
N ARG A 96 -6.42 -7.81 -7.10
CA ARG A 96 -6.77 -8.48 -5.85
C ARG A 96 -8.12 -7.99 -5.38
N ASP A 97 -8.86 -8.84 -4.71
CA ASP A 97 -10.15 -8.49 -4.10
C ASP A 97 -9.94 -7.62 -2.84
N THR A 98 -10.68 -6.52 -2.72
CA THR A 98 -10.56 -5.55 -1.63
C THR A 98 -10.82 -6.18 -0.27
N ARG A 99 -11.86 -7.00 -0.12
CA ARG A 99 -12.20 -7.67 1.14
C ARG A 99 -11.07 -8.59 1.58
N ARG A 100 -10.56 -9.42 0.67
CA ARG A 100 -9.47 -10.36 0.95
C ARG A 100 -8.18 -9.65 1.38
N VAL A 101 -7.89 -8.50 0.76
CA VAL A 101 -6.71 -7.69 1.16
C VAL A 101 -6.88 -7.13 2.56
N TYR A 102 -8.06 -6.62 2.93
CA TYR A 102 -8.34 -6.20 4.30
C TYR A 102 -8.21 -7.36 5.29
N GLU A 103 -8.85 -8.49 5.01
CA GLU A 103 -8.82 -9.68 5.88
C GLU A 103 -7.40 -10.22 6.06
N GLU A 104 -6.59 -10.24 5.00
CA GLU A 104 -5.19 -10.67 5.06
C GLU A 104 -4.36 -9.73 5.92
N LEU A 105 -4.39 -8.41 5.67
CA LEU A 105 -3.59 -7.45 6.41
C LEU A 105 -3.96 -7.41 7.89
N LEU A 106 -5.27 -7.37 8.19
CA LEU A 106 -5.75 -7.30 9.57
C LEU A 106 -5.54 -8.62 10.31
N GLY A 107 -5.71 -9.75 9.62
CA GLY A 107 -5.59 -11.09 10.21
C GLY A 107 -4.15 -11.57 10.39
N SER A 108 -3.18 -11.03 9.66
CA SER A 108 -1.76 -11.41 9.73
C SER A 108 -0.91 -10.51 10.62
N ALA A 109 -1.40 -9.35 11.03
CA ALA A 109 -0.63 -8.39 11.82
C ALA A 109 -0.19 -8.95 13.17
N GLU A 110 1.06 -8.67 13.56
CA GLU A 110 1.67 -9.19 14.79
C GLU A 110 2.07 -8.10 15.80
N ARG A 111 2.41 -6.89 15.33
CA ARG A 111 2.98 -5.83 16.15
C ARG A 111 2.10 -4.59 16.23
N SER A 112 1.63 -4.12 15.07
CA SER A 112 0.88 -2.86 15.01
C SER A 112 -0.01 -2.79 13.78
N VAL A 113 -1.20 -2.23 13.95
CA VAL A 113 -2.13 -1.93 12.86
C VAL A 113 -2.62 -0.49 13.02
N TRP A 114 -2.54 0.27 11.95
CA TRP A 114 -3.26 1.53 11.78
C TRP A 114 -4.36 1.32 10.75
N VAL A 115 -5.58 1.72 11.10
CA VAL A 115 -6.71 1.73 10.17
C VAL A 115 -7.30 3.13 10.15
N SER A 116 -7.39 3.72 8.98
CA SER A 116 -8.12 4.98 8.76
C SER A 116 -9.30 4.71 7.84
N THR A 117 -10.49 5.15 8.23
CA THR A 117 -11.70 5.09 7.39
C THR A 117 -12.63 6.25 7.69
N TYR A 118 -13.25 6.77 6.63
CA TYR A 118 -14.27 7.83 6.78
C TYR A 118 -15.57 7.30 7.36
N ALA A 119 -15.99 6.11 6.94
CA ALA A 119 -17.22 5.49 7.40
C ALA A 119 -17.05 3.99 7.61
N PHE A 120 -17.80 3.46 8.54
CA PHE A 120 -18.04 2.03 8.71
C PHE A 120 -19.53 1.82 9.02
N PHE A 121 -20.06 0.70 8.57
CA PHE A 121 -21.41 0.25 8.90
C PHE A 121 -21.33 -1.21 9.32
N ASP A 122 -22.25 -1.62 10.19
CA ASP A 122 -22.22 -2.95 10.80
C ASP A 122 -20.86 -3.20 11.48
N GLY A 123 -20.59 -2.42 12.53
CA GLY A 123 -19.33 -2.44 13.24
C GLY A 123 -18.84 -3.82 13.62
N PRO A 124 -19.68 -4.71 14.20
CA PRO A 124 -19.28 -6.07 14.53
C PRO A 124 -18.69 -6.83 13.36
N LYS A 125 -19.27 -6.71 12.16
CA LYS A 125 -18.77 -7.34 10.95
C LYS A 125 -17.53 -6.64 10.39
N ALA A 126 -17.53 -5.30 10.38
CA ALA A 126 -16.43 -4.51 9.86
C ALA A 126 -15.12 -4.72 10.64
N PHE A 127 -15.21 -4.92 11.95
CA PHE A 127 -14.06 -5.06 12.85
C PHE A 127 -13.81 -6.52 13.31
N GLU A 128 -14.60 -7.50 12.88
CA GLU A 128 -14.50 -8.90 13.32
C GLU A 128 -13.08 -9.47 13.21
N VAL A 129 -12.49 -9.37 12.04
CA VAL A 129 -11.15 -9.94 11.78
C VAL A 129 -10.11 -9.28 12.66
N LEU A 130 -10.15 -7.95 12.76
CA LEU A 130 -9.19 -7.18 13.55
C LEU A 130 -9.33 -7.44 15.04
N ALA A 131 -10.56 -7.47 15.56
CA ALA A 131 -10.86 -7.73 16.95
C ALA A 131 -10.42 -9.14 17.36
N ARG A 132 -10.77 -10.15 16.57
CA ARG A 132 -10.31 -11.53 16.77
C ARG A 132 -8.78 -11.64 16.75
N ARG A 133 -8.12 -10.95 15.83
CA ARG A 133 -6.65 -10.94 15.77
C ARG A 133 -6.05 -10.29 17.00
N MET A 134 -6.61 -9.16 17.45
CA MET A 134 -6.16 -8.45 18.64
C MET A 134 -6.34 -9.32 19.90
N ASP A 135 -7.47 -10.00 20.06
CA ASP A 135 -7.73 -10.90 21.19
C ASP A 135 -6.78 -12.12 21.18
N ALA A 136 -6.39 -12.61 20.01
CA ALA A 136 -5.48 -13.76 19.86
C ALA A 136 -3.99 -13.38 19.93
N THR A 137 -3.63 -12.10 19.86
CA THR A 137 -2.23 -11.65 19.79
C THR A 137 -1.93 -10.63 20.89
N PRO A 138 -1.56 -11.07 22.09
CA PRO A 138 -1.19 -10.18 23.18
C PRO A 138 -0.06 -9.23 22.76
N GLY A 139 -0.25 -7.92 22.98
CA GLY A 139 0.73 -6.89 22.60
C GLY A 139 0.56 -6.31 21.20
N LEU A 140 -0.36 -6.81 20.38
CA LEU A 140 -0.73 -6.17 19.12
C LEU A 140 -1.36 -4.79 19.41
N ARG A 141 -0.73 -3.74 18.90
CA ARG A 141 -1.22 -2.37 19.03
C ARG A 141 -2.09 -2.01 17.85
N VAL A 142 -3.35 -1.75 18.11
CA VAL A 142 -4.31 -1.32 17.08
C VAL A 142 -4.72 0.12 17.31
N THR A 143 -4.59 0.93 16.28
CA THR A 143 -5.03 2.33 16.27
C THR A 143 -6.01 2.57 15.13
N LEU A 144 -7.18 3.07 15.47
CA LEU A 144 -8.23 3.43 14.52
C LEU A 144 -8.32 4.95 14.41
N LEU A 145 -8.30 5.46 13.20
CA LEU A 145 -8.58 6.84 12.85
C LEU A 145 -9.98 6.88 12.22
N LEU A 146 -10.96 7.31 12.98
CA LEU A 146 -12.37 7.25 12.58
C LEU A 146 -12.94 8.66 12.47
N ASN A 147 -13.82 8.88 11.49
CA ASN A 147 -14.49 10.16 11.36
C ASN A 147 -15.76 10.19 12.22
N ILE A 148 -15.85 11.18 13.11
CA ILE A 148 -17.08 11.51 13.81
C ILE A 148 -17.72 12.68 13.08
N GLN A 149 -18.90 12.48 12.51
CA GLN A 149 -19.54 13.47 11.66
C GLN A 149 -20.66 14.21 12.40
N ARG A 150 -20.60 15.54 12.36
CA ARG A 150 -21.75 16.39 12.70
C ARG A 150 -22.70 16.46 11.51
N LYS A 151 -23.98 16.17 11.71
CA LYS A 151 -25.00 16.36 10.67
C LYS A 151 -25.22 17.85 10.40
N ARG A 152 -25.54 18.20 9.18
CA ARG A 152 -25.84 19.58 8.80
C ARG A 152 -27.01 20.11 9.64
N GLY A 153 -26.80 21.26 10.30
CA GLY A 153 -27.80 21.89 11.19
C GLY A 153 -27.88 21.28 12.60
N ASP A 154 -27.03 20.31 12.93
CA ASP A 154 -26.97 19.76 14.28
C ASP A 154 -26.13 20.69 15.18
N THR A 155 -26.77 21.28 16.18
CA THR A 155 -26.16 22.17 17.17
C THR A 155 -25.77 21.47 18.47
N THR A 156 -25.85 20.15 18.52
CA THR A 156 -25.44 19.34 19.69
C THR A 156 -23.99 19.65 20.06
N ALA A 157 -23.69 19.79 21.34
CA ALA A 157 -22.32 19.99 21.81
C ALA A 157 -21.38 18.90 21.34
N ALA A 158 -20.15 19.24 20.95
CA ALA A 158 -19.17 18.29 20.39
C ALA A 158 -18.93 17.10 21.35
N GLU A 159 -18.82 17.37 22.64
CA GLU A 159 -18.62 16.35 23.66
C GLU A 159 -19.76 15.33 23.74
N GLN A 160 -21.00 15.77 23.46
CA GLN A 160 -22.15 14.88 23.43
C GLN A 160 -22.14 13.99 22.17
N LEU A 161 -21.70 14.54 21.03
CA LEU A 161 -21.54 13.75 19.79
C LEU A 161 -20.44 12.71 19.97
N VAL A 162 -19.32 13.07 20.56
CA VAL A 162 -18.23 12.13 20.86
C VAL A 162 -18.70 11.05 21.83
N ARG A 163 -19.40 11.42 22.89
CA ARG A 163 -19.94 10.43 23.84
C ARG A 163 -20.89 9.46 23.17
N LYS A 164 -21.84 9.94 22.37
CA LYS A 164 -22.75 9.07 21.61
C LYS A 164 -22.01 8.13 20.66
N PHE A 165 -20.95 8.62 20.04
CA PHE A 165 -20.10 7.78 19.19
C PHE A 165 -19.38 6.72 20.03
N ALA A 166 -18.74 7.10 21.14
CA ALA A 166 -18.02 6.19 22.02
C ALA A 166 -18.96 5.11 22.60
N ASP A 167 -20.12 5.51 23.14
CA ASP A 167 -21.12 4.58 23.69
C ASP A 167 -21.56 3.54 22.64
N ARG A 168 -21.81 3.98 21.41
CA ARG A 168 -22.15 3.08 20.30
C ARG A 168 -20.96 2.20 19.91
N PHE A 169 -19.77 2.79 19.72
CA PHE A 169 -18.58 2.06 19.29
C PHE A 169 -18.22 0.96 20.27
N TRP A 170 -18.10 1.28 21.55
CA TRP A 170 -17.72 0.32 22.59
C TRP A 170 -18.84 -0.63 22.99
N GLY A 171 -20.10 -0.19 22.92
CA GLY A 171 -21.25 -1.01 23.30
C GLY A 171 -21.80 -1.90 22.21
N THR A 172 -21.54 -1.56 20.94
CA THR A 172 -22.20 -2.24 19.81
C THR A 172 -21.25 -2.55 18.66
N ASP A 173 -20.39 -1.62 18.29
CA ASP A 173 -19.62 -1.74 17.04
C ASP A 173 -18.33 -2.54 17.17
N TRP A 174 -17.67 -2.50 18.35
CA TRP A 174 -16.44 -3.25 18.59
C TRP A 174 -16.74 -4.63 19.19
N PRO A 175 -16.45 -5.75 18.47
CA PRO A 175 -16.81 -7.09 18.92
C PRO A 175 -15.77 -7.79 19.79
N GLY A 176 -14.57 -7.19 20.00
CA GLY A 176 -13.46 -7.83 20.72
C GLY A 176 -13.44 -7.55 22.21
N SER A 177 -12.70 -8.37 22.95
CA SER A 177 -12.44 -8.19 24.39
C SER A 177 -11.31 -7.17 24.63
N SER A 178 -10.32 -7.15 23.75
CA SER A 178 -9.23 -6.17 23.75
C SER A 178 -9.63 -4.95 22.92
N GLY A 179 -9.43 -3.74 23.46
CA GLY A 179 -9.85 -2.51 22.79
C GLY A 179 -8.72 -1.83 21.99
N PRO A 180 -8.99 -1.28 20.80
CA PRO A 180 -8.06 -0.45 20.06
C PRO A 180 -7.97 0.95 20.67
N THR A 181 -6.92 1.69 20.30
CA THR A 181 -6.93 3.15 20.52
C THR A 181 -7.69 3.80 19.37
N VAL A 182 -8.68 4.64 19.69
CA VAL A 182 -9.51 5.33 18.69
C VAL A 182 -9.27 6.82 18.74
N TYR A 183 -8.94 7.40 17.59
CA TYR A 183 -8.79 8.85 17.39
C TYR A 183 -9.78 9.38 16.36
N TYR A 184 -10.16 10.65 16.54
CA TYR A 184 -10.99 11.39 15.59
C TYR A 184 -10.45 12.82 15.43
N ASP A 185 -10.79 13.48 14.33
CA ASP A 185 -10.45 14.88 14.10
C ASP A 185 -11.51 15.79 14.73
N PRO A 186 -11.17 16.58 15.77
CA PRO A 186 -12.15 17.47 16.42
C PRO A 186 -12.70 18.54 15.49
N ARG A 187 -11.97 18.91 14.42
CA ARG A 187 -12.44 19.89 13.43
C ARG A 187 -13.68 19.39 12.67
N SER A 188 -13.95 18.08 12.66
CA SER A 188 -15.18 17.51 12.08
C SER A 188 -16.45 17.87 12.85
N LEU A 189 -16.28 18.37 14.08
CA LEU A 189 -17.37 18.73 15.00
C LEU A 189 -17.52 20.24 15.20
N GLU A 190 -16.73 21.06 14.50
CA GLU A 190 -16.84 22.52 14.57
C GLU A 190 -18.18 22.99 14.01
N LEU A 191 -18.74 24.05 14.64
CA LEU A 191 -20.02 24.65 14.22
C LEU A 191 -19.82 25.72 13.17
N ASP A 192 -18.69 26.42 13.25
CA ASP A 192 -18.38 27.57 12.40
C ASP A 192 -17.36 27.21 11.33
N GLY A 193 -17.62 27.62 10.08
CA GLY A 193 -16.71 27.40 8.97
C GLY A 193 -16.82 26.02 8.30
N PRO A 194 -15.93 25.72 7.36
CA PRO A 194 -15.86 24.42 6.71
C PRO A 194 -15.27 23.38 7.67
N ALA A 195 -16.05 22.36 8.02
CA ALA A 195 -15.61 21.29 8.91
C ALA A 195 -14.44 20.49 8.28
N GLY A 196 -13.44 20.16 9.11
CA GLY A 196 -12.42 19.18 8.75
C GLY A 196 -13.05 17.79 8.62
N VAL A 197 -12.54 16.96 7.70
CA VAL A 197 -13.05 15.60 7.51
C VAL A 197 -11.90 14.62 7.46
N LEU A 198 -11.92 13.61 8.33
CA LEU A 198 -11.02 12.49 8.23
C LEU A 198 -11.51 11.57 7.10
N HIS A 199 -10.96 11.74 5.89
CA HIS A 199 -11.42 11.05 4.69
C HIS A 199 -10.41 10.04 4.13
N ALA A 200 -9.25 9.89 4.76
CA ALA A 200 -8.28 8.88 4.39
C ALA A 200 -8.83 7.47 4.61
N LYS A 201 -8.57 6.58 3.66
CA LYS A 201 -8.87 5.15 3.79
C LYS A 201 -7.58 4.40 3.55
N ALA A 202 -7.00 3.92 4.62
CA ALA A 202 -5.74 3.22 4.57
C ALA A 202 -5.60 2.22 5.74
N VAL A 203 -4.86 1.16 5.48
CA VAL A 203 -4.39 0.22 6.50
C VAL A 203 -2.88 0.16 6.43
N VAL A 204 -2.21 0.26 7.57
CA VAL A 204 -0.77 -0.04 7.68
C VAL A 204 -0.61 -1.17 8.68
N ALA A 205 0.04 -2.25 8.26
CA ALA A 205 0.31 -3.42 9.11
C ALA A 205 1.81 -3.57 9.35
N ASP A 206 2.21 -3.64 10.61
CA ASP A 206 3.55 -3.95 11.11
C ASP A 206 4.70 -3.05 10.61
N ASP A 207 4.39 -1.88 10.05
CA ASP A 207 5.33 -1.03 9.31
C ASP A 207 5.98 -1.78 8.11
N GLU A 208 5.27 -2.77 7.54
CA GLU A 208 5.76 -3.59 6.42
C GLU A 208 4.90 -3.46 5.17
N ALA A 209 3.60 -3.23 5.34
CA ALA A 209 2.67 -3.11 4.23
C ALA A 209 1.71 -1.93 4.45
N VAL A 210 1.39 -1.25 3.37
CA VAL A 210 0.37 -0.20 3.34
C VAL A 210 -0.64 -0.48 2.23
N PHE A 211 -1.91 -0.42 2.58
CA PHE A 211 -3.02 -0.49 1.65
C PHE A 211 -3.75 0.85 1.65
N VAL A 212 -3.75 1.54 0.53
CA VAL A 212 -4.49 2.79 0.31
C VAL A 212 -5.62 2.51 -0.67
N THR A 213 -6.83 2.95 -0.35
CA THR A 213 -8.01 2.63 -1.17
C THR A 213 -9.05 3.74 -1.14
N SER A 214 -9.96 3.74 -2.10
CA SER A 214 -11.19 4.54 -2.04
C SER A 214 -12.27 3.88 -1.15
N ALA A 215 -12.16 2.58 -0.87
CA ALA A 215 -13.13 1.80 -0.12
C ALA A 215 -13.18 2.17 1.36
N ASN A 216 -14.37 2.47 1.87
CA ASN A 216 -14.63 2.51 3.30
C ASN A 216 -14.79 1.09 3.88
N LEU A 217 -14.76 0.95 5.22
CA LEU A 217 -15.09 -0.29 5.90
C LEU A 217 -16.61 -0.52 5.93
N THR A 218 -17.18 -0.75 4.75
CA THR A 218 -18.60 -1.02 4.57
C THR A 218 -18.78 -2.18 3.61
N GLU A 219 -19.81 -2.99 3.82
CA GLU A 219 -20.16 -4.12 2.94
C GLU A 219 -20.27 -3.67 1.48
N ALA A 220 -20.90 -2.51 1.24
CA ALA A 220 -21.07 -1.98 -0.10
C ALA A 220 -19.73 -1.66 -0.79
N ALA A 221 -18.77 -1.06 -0.05
CA ALA A 221 -17.47 -0.72 -0.58
C ALA A 221 -16.58 -1.96 -0.80
N LEU A 222 -16.75 -2.98 0.04
CA LEU A 222 -15.95 -4.19 -0.07
C LEU A 222 -16.42 -5.13 -1.19
N ASP A 223 -17.72 -5.12 -1.55
CA ASP A 223 -18.29 -6.13 -2.47
C ASP A 223 -18.98 -5.55 -3.71
N ARG A 224 -19.62 -4.38 -3.64
CA ARG A 224 -20.55 -3.93 -4.67
C ARG A 224 -20.19 -2.65 -5.38
N ASN A 225 -19.58 -1.71 -4.65
CA ASN A 225 -19.15 -0.47 -5.27
C ASN A 225 -17.94 -0.72 -6.18
N ILE A 226 -17.73 0.18 -7.12
CA ILE A 226 -16.47 0.24 -7.85
C ILE A 226 -15.49 1.00 -6.96
N GLU A 227 -14.51 0.30 -6.43
CA GLU A 227 -13.45 0.87 -5.60
C GLU A 227 -12.08 0.42 -6.13
N VAL A 228 -11.11 1.28 -5.97
CA VAL A 228 -9.73 1.02 -6.39
C VAL A 228 -8.77 1.27 -5.23
N GLY A 229 -7.75 0.43 -5.14
CA GLY A 229 -6.69 0.59 -4.15
C GLY A 229 -5.37 0.04 -4.62
N LEU A 230 -4.34 0.34 -3.86
CA LEU A 230 -2.98 -0.15 -4.05
C LEU A 230 -2.46 -0.74 -2.75
N LEU A 231 -2.09 -2.02 -2.79
CA LEU A 231 -1.36 -2.65 -1.70
C LEU A 231 0.14 -2.60 -2.03
N VAL A 232 0.91 -1.97 -1.16
CA VAL A 232 2.36 -1.85 -1.31
C VAL A 232 3.04 -2.50 -0.12
N ARG A 233 3.92 -3.47 -0.39
CA ARG A 233 4.75 -4.13 0.63
C ARG A 233 6.13 -3.50 0.62
N ASP A 234 6.21 -2.29 1.18
CA ASP A 234 7.42 -1.49 1.28
C ASP A 234 7.55 -0.94 2.70
N ARG A 235 8.58 -1.37 3.42
CA ARG A 235 8.82 -0.97 4.81
C ARG A 235 9.07 0.54 4.95
N ALA A 236 9.75 1.16 4.00
CA ALA A 236 10.05 2.58 4.06
C ALA A 236 8.77 3.42 3.89
N LEU A 237 7.93 3.05 2.92
CA LEU A 237 6.64 3.69 2.71
C LEU A 237 5.69 3.43 3.90
N ALA A 238 5.59 2.17 4.36
CA ALA A 238 4.73 1.81 5.48
C ALA A 238 5.12 2.56 6.76
N ALA A 239 6.42 2.61 7.08
CA ALA A 239 6.93 3.37 8.22
C ALA A 239 6.70 4.89 8.06
N THR A 240 6.78 5.41 6.83
CA THR A 240 6.48 6.83 6.55
C THR A 240 5.01 7.13 6.83
N VAL A 241 4.08 6.32 6.32
CA VAL A 241 2.63 6.50 6.54
C VAL A 241 2.29 6.36 8.03
N SER A 242 2.82 5.34 8.72
CA SER A 242 2.64 5.17 10.17
C SER A 242 3.15 6.38 10.96
N SER A 243 4.29 6.94 10.54
CA SER A 243 4.87 8.12 11.21
C SER A 243 3.99 9.35 11.01
N HIS A 244 3.39 9.53 9.84
CA HIS A 244 2.41 10.58 9.60
C HIS A 244 1.16 10.39 10.47
N PHE A 245 0.60 9.18 10.54
CA PHE A 245 -0.55 8.90 11.41
C PHE A 245 -0.22 9.11 12.89
N ARG A 246 0.96 8.70 13.32
CA ARG A 246 1.45 8.94 14.69
C ARG A 246 1.64 10.43 14.99
N GLY A 247 2.24 11.18 14.07
CA GLY A 247 2.36 12.63 14.18
C GLY A 247 1.01 13.32 14.23
N LEU A 248 0.05 12.85 13.42
CA LEU A 248 -1.31 13.39 13.40
C LEU A 248 -2.05 13.12 14.72
N SER A 249 -1.82 11.98 15.38
CA SER A 249 -2.51 11.63 16.64
C SER A 249 -2.29 12.65 17.76
N SER A 250 -1.22 13.45 17.70
CA SER A 250 -1.00 14.55 18.66
C SER A 250 -1.97 15.73 18.48
N SER A 251 -2.56 15.90 17.29
CA SER A 251 -3.58 16.91 16.97
C SER A 251 -5.00 16.36 16.92
N LEU A 252 -5.16 15.03 17.03
CA LEU A 252 -6.44 14.34 17.11
C LEU A 252 -6.88 14.17 18.57
N SER A 253 -8.16 13.95 18.78
CA SER A 253 -8.71 13.65 20.09
C SER A 253 -9.02 12.17 20.23
N SER A 254 -8.82 11.62 21.44
CA SER A 254 -9.14 10.21 21.72
C SER A 254 -10.63 10.06 22.02
N ALA A 255 -11.26 9.07 21.42
CA ALA A 255 -12.59 8.60 21.76
C ALA A 255 -12.49 7.41 22.74
N SER A 256 -11.92 7.66 23.93
CA SER A 256 -11.77 6.65 24.97
C SER A 256 -13.11 6.19 25.50
N SER A 257 -13.20 4.90 25.90
CA SER A 257 -14.34 4.44 26.68
C SER A 257 -14.40 5.23 28.00
N CYS A 258 -15.52 5.85 28.26
CA CYS A 258 -15.85 6.31 29.63
C CYS A 258 -16.23 5.06 30.45
N LEU A 259 -15.24 4.29 30.93
CA LEU A 259 -15.37 3.30 31.97
C LEU A 259 -15.05 3.95 33.32
#